data_db45442d9c63470858b5910bc01f1f78
#
_entry.id   db45442d9c63470858b5910bc01f1f78
#
_cell.length_a   1.000
_cell.length_b   1.000
_cell.length_c   1.000
_cell.angle_alpha   90.00
_cell.angle_beta   90.00
_cell.angle_gamma   90.00
#
_symmetry.space_group_name_H-M   'P 1'
#
loop_
_entity.id
_entity.type
_entity.pdbx_description
1 polymer ?
#
loop_
_entity_poly.entity_id
_entity_poly.type
_entity_poly.pdbx_seq_one_letter_code
_entity_poly.pdbx_strand_id
1 'polypeptide(L)' 'MSKYFYCYSMNLKKFLMDNGLRYEWVGTNPKTNTQYFKFKRCKRLDLLLNEWSKK' A
#
# COMPACT_ATOMS: atom_id res chain seq x y z
N MET A 1 12.45 8.55 7.90
CA MET A 1 11.77 7.54 7.10
C MET A 1 10.31 7.44 7.50
N SER A 2 9.46 7.19 6.54
CA SER A 2 8.02 7.09 6.79
C SER A 2 7.69 5.76 7.47
N LYS A 3 6.84 5.82 8.48
CA LYS A 3 6.34 4.61 9.13
C LYS A 3 5.23 3.95 8.34
N TYR A 4 4.77 4.61 7.28
CA TYR A 4 3.64 4.14 6.50
C TYR A 4 3.99 4.11 5.03
N PHE A 5 3.37 3.18 4.34
CA PHE A 5 3.48 3.06 2.91
C PHE A 5 2.16 3.54 2.30
N TYR A 6 2.25 4.46 1.34
CA TYR A 6 1.06 5.02 0.69
C TYR A 6 0.88 4.33 -0.65
N CYS A 7 -0.19 3.57 -0.76
CA CYS A 7 -0.49 2.80 -1.96
C CYS A 7 -1.53 3.52 -2.80
N TYR A 8 -1.15 3.90 -4.01
CA TYR A 8 -2.05 4.58 -4.94
C TYR A 8 -2.64 3.64 -5.97
N SER A 9 -2.18 2.41 -6.02
CA SER A 9 -2.63 1.43 -7.00
C SER A 9 -3.67 0.50 -6.38
N MET A 10 -4.83 0.41 -7.02
CA MET A 10 -5.86 -0.52 -6.57
C MET A 10 -5.41 -1.96 -6.71
N ASN A 11 -4.67 -2.26 -7.77
CA ASN A 11 -4.17 -3.62 -8.00
C ASN A 11 -3.18 -4.02 -6.91
N LEU A 12 -2.28 -3.12 -6.55
CA LEU A 12 -1.34 -3.40 -5.48
C LEU A 12 -2.04 -3.53 -4.13
N LYS A 13 -3.00 -2.65 -3.87
CA LYS A 13 -3.78 -2.71 -2.64
C LYS A 13 -4.45 -4.09 -2.51
N LYS A 14 -5.05 -4.55 -3.58
CA LYS A 14 -5.73 -5.86 -3.58
C LYS A 14 -4.72 -6.99 -3.33
N PHE A 15 -3.55 -6.91 -3.96
CA PHE A 15 -2.50 -7.90 -3.76
C PHE A 15 -2.08 -7.97 -2.30
N LEU A 16 -1.87 -6.82 -1.68
CA LEU A 16 -1.48 -6.77 -0.27
C LEU A 16 -2.56 -7.35 0.63
N MET A 17 -3.81 -7.01 0.37
CA MET A 17 -4.91 -7.51 1.18
C MET A 17 -5.11 -9.00 1.00
N ASP A 18 -4.92 -9.52 -0.21
CA ASP A 18 -5.02 -10.94 -0.48
C ASP A 18 -3.94 -11.73 0.27
N ASN A 19 -2.85 -11.07 0.63
CA ASN A 19 -1.77 -11.69 1.38
C ASN A 19 -1.84 -11.40 2.89
N GLY A 20 -3.00 -10.96 3.36
CA GLY A 20 -3.24 -10.82 4.78
C GLY A 20 -2.90 -9.46 5.37
N LEU A 21 -2.49 -8.50 4.55
CA LEU A 21 -2.24 -7.15 5.02
C LEU A 21 -3.49 -6.30 4.86
N ARG A 22 -3.62 -5.30 5.75
CA ARG A 22 -4.74 -4.38 5.69
C ARG A 22 -4.21 -2.95 5.79
N TYR A 23 -4.91 -2.03 5.12
CA TYR A 23 -4.58 -0.62 5.25
C TYR A 23 -5.21 -0.09 6.54
N GLU A 24 -4.54 0.90 7.15
CA GLU A 24 -5.03 1.52 8.37
C GLU A 24 -5.89 2.75 8.08
N TRP A 25 -5.70 3.33 6.92
CA TRP A 25 -6.39 4.55 6.56
C TRP A 25 -6.52 4.66 5.06
N VAL A 26 -7.59 5.28 4.61
CA VAL A 26 -7.77 5.61 3.21
C VAL A 26 -8.02 7.12 3.12
N GLY A 27 -7.33 7.76 2.18
CA GLY A 27 -7.47 9.19 2.00
C GLY A 27 -7.42 9.56 0.54
N THR A 28 -7.54 10.86 0.26
CA THR A 28 -7.48 11.37 -1.10
C THR A 28 -6.48 12.52 -1.15
N ASN A 29 -5.58 12.46 -2.13
CA ASN A 29 -4.63 13.54 -2.35
C ASN A 29 -5.38 14.69 -3.03
N PRO A 30 -5.47 15.86 -2.37
CA PRO A 30 -6.26 16.97 -2.92
C PRO A 30 -5.66 17.56 -4.20
N LYS A 31 -4.36 17.41 -4.40
CA LYS A 31 -3.70 17.97 -5.58
C LYS A 31 -4.00 17.17 -6.84
N THR A 32 -4.05 15.85 -6.71
CA THR A 32 -4.25 14.97 -7.85
C THR A 32 -5.62 14.32 -7.85
N ASN A 33 -6.36 14.52 -6.77
CA ASN A 33 -7.67 13.89 -6.57
C ASN A 33 -7.57 12.36 -6.66
N THR A 34 -6.44 11.81 -6.22
CA THR A 34 -6.17 10.39 -6.28
C THR A 34 -6.31 9.78 -4.91
N GLN A 35 -7.06 8.69 -4.83
CA GLN A 35 -7.25 7.96 -3.58
C GLN A 35 -6.00 7.15 -3.26
N TYR A 36 -5.63 7.11 -1.99
CA TYR A 36 -4.51 6.31 -1.54
C TYR A 36 -4.90 5.50 -0.31
N PHE A 37 -4.16 4.41 -0.11
CA PHE A 37 -4.35 3.53 1.04
C PHE A 37 -3.07 3.54 1.86
N LYS A 38 -3.21 3.80 3.14
CA LYS A 38 -2.07 3.94 4.04
C LYS A 38 -1.86 2.63 4.78
N PHE A 39 -0.76 1.96 4.47
CA PHE A 39 -0.39 0.70 5.11
C PHE A 39 0.72 0.94 6.12
N LYS A 40 0.63 0.28 7.27
CA LYS A 40 1.71 0.35 8.24
C LYS A 40 2.89 -0.47 7.73
N ARG A 41 4.08 0.14 7.73
CA ARG A 41 5.26 -0.55 7.24
C ARG A 41 5.66 -1.67 8.18
N CYS A 42 5.96 -2.82 7.62
CA CYS A 42 6.41 -3.98 8.36
C CYS A 42 7.23 -4.85 7.41
N LYS A 43 7.91 -5.83 7.99
CA LYS A 43 8.75 -6.72 7.21
C LYS A 43 7.94 -7.45 6.13
N ARG A 44 6.74 -7.88 6.49
CA ARG A 44 5.88 -8.59 5.53
C ARG A 44 5.50 -7.69 4.37
N LEU A 45 5.20 -6.44 4.64
CA LEU A 45 4.89 -5.49 3.57
C LEU A 45 6.08 -5.33 2.63
N ASP A 46 7.27 -5.19 3.19
CA ASP A 46 8.47 -5.03 2.37
C ASP A 46 8.70 -6.26 1.48
N LEU A 47 8.46 -7.45 2.00
CA LEU A 47 8.60 -8.67 1.23
C LEU A 47 7.59 -8.72 0.09
N LEU A 48 6.35 -8.33 0.37
CA LEU A 48 5.30 -8.34 -0.65
C LEU A 48 5.54 -7.28 -1.72
N LEU A 49 6.04 -6.11 -1.34
CA LEU A 49 6.38 -5.08 -2.31
C LEU A 49 7.51 -5.55 -3.23
N ASN A 50 8.47 -6.27 -2.67
CA ASN A 50 9.56 -6.83 -3.46
C ASN A 50 9.03 -7.85 -4.46
N GLU A 51 8.12 -8.70 -4.03
CA GLU A 51 7.48 -9.66 -4.93
C GLU A 51 6.70 -8.96 -6.03
N TRP A 52 5.98 -7.90 -5.68
CA TRP A 52 5.20 -7.15 -6.64
C TRP A 52 6.08 -6.54 -7.73
N SER A 53 7.23 -6.01 -7.36
CA SER A 53 8.11 -5.36 -8.32
C SER A 53 8.81 -6.34 -9.26
N LYS A 54 8.79 -7.63 -8.94
CA LYS A 54 9.37 -8.65 -9.82
C LYS A 54 8.45 -9.07 -10.96
N LYS A 55 7.21 -8.66 -10.93
CA LYS A 55 6.24 -9.03 -11.97
C LYS A 55 6.34 -8.19 -13.22
#